data_8b3eb2513d521da2c5666ed3168064f0
#
_entry.id   8b3eb2513d521da2c5666ed3168064f0
#
_cell.length_a   1.000
_cell.length_b   1.000
_cell.length_c   1.000
_cell.angle_alpha   90.00
_cell.angle_beta   90.00
_cell.angle_gamma   90.00
#
_symmetry.space_group_name_H-M   'P 1'
#
loop_
_entity.id
_entity.type
_entity.pdbx_description
1 polymer ?
#
loop_
_entity_poly.entity_id
_entity_poly.type
_entity_poly.pdbx_seq_one_letter_code
_entity_poly.pdbx_strand_id
1 'polypeptide(L)'
;MTEEDLINLGFDKVDITNDESQNGYDYYYYHKEVVPNLALHSTDSDDVEDNNWQLKCFEIPSIEINTPEEYLKFVDAINPRIY
;
A
#
# COMPACT_ATOMS: atom_id res chain seq x y z
N MET A 1 1.33 7.25 -7.21
CA MET A 1 -0.10 7.64 -6.97
C MET A 1 -0.21 8.53 -5.74
N THR A 2 -1.32 9.19 -5.58
CA THR A 2 -1.56 10.08 -4.44
C THR A 2 -2.20 9.33 -3.27
N GLU A 3 -2.19 9.96 -2.11
CA GLU A 3 -2.88 9.41 -0.93
C GLU A 3 -4.36 9.23 -1.19
N GLU A 4 -4.98 10.18 -1.89
CA GLU A 4 -6.38 10.09 -2.26
C GLU A 4 -6.66 8.87 -3.14
N ASP A 5 -5.74 8.54 -4.05
CA ASP A 5 -5.86 7.33 -4.87
C ASP A 5 -5.92 6.08 -3.99
N LEU A 6 -5.08 6.01 -2.96
CA LEU A 6 -5.06 4.87 -2.04
C LEU A 6 -6.38 4.75 -1.29
N ILE A 7 -6.92 5.87 -0.83
CA ILE A 7 -8.20 5.89 -0.14
C ILE A 7 -9.32 5.40 -1.07
N ASN A 8 -9.32 5.89 -2.31
CA ASN A 8 -10.33 5.52 -3.30
C ASN A 8 -10.23 4.06 -3.71
N LEU A 9 -9.04 3.47 -3.64
CA LEU A 9 -8.84 2.05 -3.94
C LEU A 9 -9.20 1.14 -2.77
N GLY A 10 -9.59 1.72 -1.63
CA GLY A 10 -10.04 0.96 -0.47
C GLY A 10 -8.96 0.53 0.49
N PHE A 11 -7.81 1.19 0.46
CA PHE A 11 -6.73 0.92 1.42
C PHE A 11 -7.07 1.50 2.77
N ASP A 12 -6.67 0.79 3.82
CA ASP A 12 -6.87 1.22 5.21
C ASP A 12 -5.62 1.94 5.71
N LYS A 13 -5.84 3.03 6.41
CA LYS A 13 -4.75 3.79 7.03
C LYS A 13 -4.34 3.13 8.33
N VAL A 14 -3.06 2.88 8.48
CA VAL A 14 -2.47 2.31 9.70
C VAL A 14 -1.57 3.37 10.32
N ASP A 15 -1.93 3.82 11.52
CA ASP A 15 -1.17 4.82 12.26
C ASP A 15 -0.17 4.13 13.19
N ILE A 16 1.10 4.55 13.09
CA ILE A 16 2.16 4.07 13.98
C ILE A 16 2.52 5.22 14.91
N THR A 17 2.31 5.04 16.19
CA THR A 17 2.57 6.07 17.17
C THR A 17 4.04 6.12 17.56
N ASN A 18 4.43 7.22 18.19
CA ASN A 18 5.78 7.41 18.72
C ASN A 18 6.22 6.25 19.63
N ASP A 19 5.29 5.68 20.39
CA ASP A 19 5.61 4.57 21.30
C ASP A 19 5.89 3.27 20.55
N GLU A 20 5.32 3.10 19.37
CA GLU A 20 5.50 1.91 18.55
C GLU A 20 6.64 2.08 17.55
N SER A 21 6.96 3.31 17.19
CA SER A 21 7.97 3.63 16.22
C SER A 21 9.37 3.61 16.84
N GLN A 22 10.31 2.96 16.17
CA GLN A 22 11.70 3.00 16.60
C GLN A 22 12.38 4.33 16.25
N ASN A 23 11.73 5.14 15.45
CA ASN A 23 12.26 6.43 14.99
C ASN A 23 11.92 7.58 15.94
N GLY A 24 11.05 7.36 16.92
CA GLY A 24 10.68 8.36 17.89
C GLY A 24 9.70 9.41 17.42
N TYR A 25 8.98 9.16 16.33
CA TYR A 25 7.94 10.06 15.84
C TYR A 25 6.81 9.26 15.19
N ASP A 26 5.66 9.89 15.07
CA ASP A 26 4.49 9.26 14.48
C ASP A 26 4.58 9.26 12.96
N TYR A 27 4.10 8.18 12.36
CA TYR A 27 3.92 8.12 10.92
C TYR A 27 2.75 7.19 10.61
N TYR A 28 2.35 7.11 9.35
CA TYR A 28 1.29 6.21 8.93
C TYR A 28 1.58 5.66 7.54
N TYR A 29 0.88 4.59 7.20
CA TYR A 29 0.95 4.01 5.88
C TYR A 29 -0.41 3.40 5.55
N TYR A 30 -0.58 2.96 4.31
CA TYR A 30 -1.81 2.33 3.86
C TYR A 30 -1.58 0.86 3.59
N HIS A 31 -2.58 0.05 3.88
CA HIS A 31 -2.47 -1.40 3.83
C HIS A 31 -3.77 -1.99 3.30
N LYS A 32 -3.67 -3.06 2.50
CA LYS A 32 -4.85 -3.79 2.06
C LYS A 32 -4.46 -5.23 1.74
N GLU A 33 -5.22 -6.18 2.29
CA GLU A 33 -5.12 -7.57 1.89
C GLU A 33 -5.96 -7.75 0.64
N VAL A 34 -5.31 -7.98 -0.50
CA VAL A 34 -6.01 -8.05 -1.80
C VAL A 34 -6.58 -9.42 -2.08
N VAL A 35 -5.92 -10.46 -1.59
CA VAL A 35 -6.43 -11.84 -1.56
C VAL A 35 -5.91 -12.45 -0.26
N PRO A 36 -6.46 -13.59 0.22
CA PRO A 36 -5.97 -14.21 1.44
C PRO A 36 -4.45 -14.47 1.35
N ASN A 37 -3.73 -14.04 2.38
CA ASN A 37 -2.29 -14.20 2.51
C ASN A 37 -1.46 -13.37 1.54
N LEU A 38 -2.05 -12.38 0.88
CA LEU A 38 -1.30 -11.48 0.00
C LEU A 38 -1.77 -10.05 0.25
N ALA A 39 -0.93 -9.26 0.89
CA ALA A 39 -1.25 -7.88 1.22
C ALA A 39 -0.28 -6.92 0.56
N LEU A 40 -0.80 -5.74 0.23
CA LEU A 40 0.00 -4.62 -0.26
C LEU A 40 0.08 -3.56 0.82
N HIS A 41 1.20 -2.88 0.89
CA HIS A 41 1.39 -1.76 1.79
C HIS A 41 2.03 -0.61 1.04
N SER A 42 1.72 0.61 1.48
CA SER A 42 2.25 1.80 0.84
C SER A 42 3.59 2.21 1.46
N THR A 43 4.25 3.16 0.80
CA THR A 43 5.34 3.91 1.39
C THR A 43 4.88 4.50 2.72
N ASP A 44 5.76 4.58 3.70
CA ASP A 44 5.47 5.27 4.96
C ASP A 44 5.34 6.76 4.72
N SER A 45 4.44 7.42 5.44
CA SER A 45 4.15 8.84 5.23
C SER A 45 5.38 9.74 5.34
N ASP A 46 6.34 9.36 6.15
CA ASP A 46 7.58 10.12 6.35
C ASP A 46 8.61 9.89 5.23
N ASP A 47 8.39 8.89 4.38
CA ASP A 47 9.26 8.57 3.26
C ASP A 47 8.71 9.04 1.91
N VAL A 48 7.48 9.54 1.89
CA VAL A 48 6.84 9.98 0.65
C VAL A 48 7.47 11.29 0.17
N GLU A 49 7.86 11.33 -1.10
CA GLU A 49 8.39 12.53 -1.73
C GLU A 49 7.42 13.02 -2.80
N ASP A 50 7.15 14.32 -2.82
CA ASP A 50 6.30 14.96 -3.82
C ASP A 50 4.93 14.31 -3.97
N ASN A 51 4.37 13.83 -2.84
CA ASN A 51 3.07 13.17 -2.82
C ASN A 51 3.02 11.92 -3.74
N ASN A 52 4.16 11.28 -3.90
CA ASN A 52 4.31 10.12 -4.77
C ASN A 52 4.31 8.83 -3.95
N TRP A 53 3.14 8.29 -3.69
CA TRP A 53 2.96 7.06 -2.93
C TRP A 53 3.15 5.85 -3.84
N GLN A 54 3.83 4.83 -3.32
CA GLN A 54 4.06 3.58 -4.03
C GLN A 54 3.53 2.42 -3.20
N LEU A 55 3.16 1.33 -3.87
CA LEU A 55 2.73 0.12 -3.20
C LEU A 55 3.77 -0.98 -3.39
N LYS A 56 3.96 -1.76 -2.34
CA LYS A 56 4.86 -2.91 -2.32
C LYS A 56 4.18 -4.10 -1.70
N CYS A 57 4.73 -5.27 -1.95
CA CYS A 57 4.20 -6.52 -1.41
C CYS A 57 5.28 -7.19 -0.56
N PHE A 58 4.95 -7.54 0.69
CA PHE A 58 5.91 -8.21 1.56
C PHE A 58 6.28 -9.60 1.04
N GLU A 59 5.30 -10.32 0.54
CA GLU A 59 5.48 -11.69 0.06
C GLU A 59 6.27 -11.76 -1.22
N ILE A 60 6.20 -10.71 -2.05
CA ILE A 60 6.89 -10.63 -3.33
C ILE A 60 7.59 -9.28 -3.43
N PRO A 61 8.81 -9.16 -2.88
CA PRO A 61 9.51 -7.86 -2.82
C PRO A 61 9.78 -7.21 -4.18
N SER A 62 9.74 -7.97 -5.26
CA SER A 62 9.97 -7.42 -6.59
C SER A 62 8.78 -6.66 -7.16
N ILE A 63 7.61 -6.78 -6.52
CA ILE A 63 6.42 -6.06 -6.97
C ILE A 63 6.48 -4.63 -6.47
N GLU A 64 6.32 -3.68 -7.41
CA GLU A 64 6.25 -2.27 -7.11
C GLU A 64 5.17 -1.65 -7.98
N ILE A 65 4.20 -1.00 -7.34
CA ILE A 65 3.04 -0.44 -8.01
C ILE A 65 3.05 1.08 -7.79
N ASN A 66 3.08 1.83 -8.88
CA ASN A 66 3.23 3.28 -8.84
C ASN A 66 1.99 4.05 -9.29
N THR A 67 1.04 3.39 -9.94
CA THR A 67 -0.17 4.04 -10.44
C THR A 67 -1.41 3.21 -10.12
N PRO A 68 -2.60 3.86 -10.06
CA PRO A 68 -3.85 3.11 -9.87
C PRO A 68 -4.08 2.06 -10.96
N GLU A 69 -3.69 2.36 -12.20
CA GLU A 69 -3.85 1.43 -13.31
C GLU A 69 -3.01 0.18 -13.10
N GLU A 70 -1.79 0.34 -12.62
CA GLU A 70 -0.93 -0.79 -12.29
C GLU A 70 -1.53 -1.65 -11.17
N TYR A 71 -2.13 -1.00 -10.17
CA TYR A 71 -2.81 -1.69 -9.09
C TYR A 71 -3.96 -2.54 -9.61
N LEU A 72 -4.79 -1.96 -10.49
CA LEU A 72 -5.94 -2.68 -11.04
C LEU A 72 -5.50 -3.86 -11.88
N LYS A 73 -4.44 -3.72 -12.66
CA LYS A 73 -3.87 -4.83 -13.43
C LYS A 73 -3.33 -5.94 -12.52
N PHE A 74 -2.67 -5.55 -11.44
CA PHE A 74 -2.13 -6.49 -10.48
C PHE A 74 -3.24 -7.31 -9.83
N VAL A 75 -4.30 -6.64 -9.37
CA VAL A 75 -5.43 -7.30 -8.73
C VAL A 75 -6.14 -8.24 -9.71
N ASP A 76 -6.31 -7.81 -10.94
CA ASP A 76 -6.94 -8.63 -11.97
C ASP A 76 -6.11 -9.89 -12.26
N ALA A 77 -4.79 -9.76 -12.22
CA ALA A 77 -3.89 -10.89 -12.49
C ALA A 77 -3.87 -11.92 -11.38
N ILE A 78 -3.94 -11.49 -10.11
CA ILE A 78 -3.81 -12.39 -8.96
C ILE A 78 -5.16 -12.86 -8.41
N ASN A 79 -6.25 -12.25 -8.84
CA ASN A 79 -7.59 -12.59 -8.39
C ASN A 79 -8.39 -13.10 -9.58
N PRO A 80 -8.08 -14.32 -10.05
CA PRO A 80 -8.75 -14.86 -11.21
C PRO A 80 -10.25 -14.94 -10.93
N ARG A 81 -11.02 -14.50 -11.87
CA ARG A 81 -12.47 -14.53 -11.73
C ARG A 81 -12.91 -15.97 -11.73
N ILE A 82 -13.55 -16.34 -10.66
CA ILE A 82 -14.13 -17.64 -10.53
C ILE A 82 -15.60 -17.47 -10.86
N TYR A 83 -16.03 -18.15 -11.86
CA TYR A 83 -17.40 -18.06 -12.31
C TYR A 83 -18.09 -19.37 -12.05
#